data_9fc00be6e15361cafc7f0c0d2e9cff45
#
_entry.id   9fc00be6e15361cafc7f0c0d2e9cff45
#
_cell.length_a   1.000
_cell.length_b   1.000
_cell.length_c   1.000
_cell.angle_alpha   90.00
_cell.angle_beta   90.00
_cell.angle_gamma   90.00
#
_symmetry.space_group_name_H-M   'P 1'
#
loop_
_entity.id
_entity.type
_entity.pdbx_description
1 polymer ?
#
loop_
_entity_poly.entity_id
_entity_poly.type
_entity_poly.pdbx_seq_one_letter_code
_entity_poly.pdbx_strand_id
1 'polypeptide(L)'
;MRTLTTFLALPVAATLVMGLSSCSLFSSGTSTSTKDLEVGNCYNTVSKESGGDKPVGEVTVVDCAKTHTYEVVAQTTFGEDVKGLPNEDSIKSLGEGFCQGEDFTAYVGVEAGKSSYQIEYLSPSADTWAKGDRKISCVVSQGNKSEVKGSAKGSKK
;
A
#
# COMPACT_ATOMS: atom_id res chain seq x y z
N MET A 1 -30.78 62.92 42.17
CA MET A 1 -29.87 61.85 42.62
C MET A 1 -29.57 60.96 41.45
N ARG A 2 -28.36 61.05 40.92
CA ARG A 2 -27.94 60.35 39.69
C ARG A 2 -26.97 59.23 40.12
N THR A 3 -27.39 58.01 39.93
CA THR A 3 -26.53 56.82 40.12
C THR A 3 -25.81 56.47 38.83
N LEU A 4 -24.49 56.61 38.80
CA LEU A 4 -23.64 56.15 37.73
C LEU A 4 -23.44 54.63 37.89
N THR A 5 -23.81 53.90 36.83
CA THR A 5 -23.49 52.45 36.73
C THR A 5 -22.25 52.28 35.87
N THR A 6 -21.15 51.90 36.48
CA THR A 6 -19.89 51.64 35.82
C THR A 6 -19.89 50.23 35.22
N PHE A 7 -19.81 50.10 33.88
CA PHE A 7 -19.62 48.83 33.17
C PHE A 7 -18.13 48.49 33.17
N LEU A 8 -17.79 47.40 33.83
CA LEU A 8 -16.46 46.78 33.74
C LEU A 8 -16.41 45.93 32.47
N ALA A 9 -15.59 46.32 31.52
CA ALA A 9 -15.28 45.56 30.34
C ALA A 9 -14.13 44.57 30.63
N LEU A 10 -14.39 43.26 30.53
CA LEU A 10 -13.37 42.22 30.62
C LEU A 10 -12.77 41.97 29.22
N PRO A 11 -11.46 41.93 29.07
CA PRO A 11 -10.85 41.53 27.79
C PRO A 11 -10.90 40.02 27.66
N VAL A 12 -11.52 39.53 26.59
CA VAL A 12 -11.45 38.12 26.13
C VAL A 12 -10.07 37.92 25.52
N ALA A 13 -9.22 37.19 26.20
CA ALA A 13 -7.96 36.72 25.64
C ALA A 13 -8.23 35.59 24.68
N ALA A 14 -8.11 35.85 23.37
CA ALA A 14 -8.14 34.83 22.31
C ALA A 14 -6.79 34.08 22.34
N THR A 15 -6.77 32.86 22.86
CA THR A 15 -5.63 31.95 22.71
C THR A 15 -5.63 31.33 21.32
N LEU A 16 -4.72 31.80 20.46
CA LEU A 16 -4.40 31.13 19.22
C LEU A 16 -3.70 29.81 19.56
N VAL A 17 -4.39 28.69 19.38
CA VAL A 17 -3.78 27.35 19.32
C VAL A 17 -3.13 27.22 17.94
N MET A 18 -1.83 27.48 17.85
CA MET A 18 -1.01 27.11 16.70
C MET A 18 -0.90 25.57 16.68
N GLY A 19 -1.70 24.93 15.83
CA GLY A 19 -1.54 23.53 15.47
C GLY A 19 -0.18 23.34 14.81
N LEU A 20 0.75 22.73 15.52
CA LEU A 20 1.99 22.21 14.97
C LEU A 20 1.64 21.03 14.05
N SER A 21 1.41 21.33 12.77
CA SER A 21 1.46 20.31 11.72
C SER A 21 2.89 19.82 11.64
N SER A 22 3.20 18.77 12.39
CA SER A 22 4.45 18.04 12.24
C SER A 22 4.44 17.36 10.87
N CYS A 23 4.91 18.05 9.83
CA CYS A 23 5.37 17.44 8.61
C CYS A 23 6.54 16.54 8.99
N SER A 24 6.26 15.25 9.18
CA SER A 24 7.29 14.23 9.30
C SER A 24 8.01 14.12 7.97
N LEU A 25 9.09 14.87 7.82
CA LEU A 25 10.09 14.68 6.76
C LEU A 25 10.89 13.39 7.04
N PHE A 26 10.21 12.25 7.20
CA PHE A 26 10.89 10.98 7.30
C PHE A 26 10.98 10.34 5.92
N SER A 27 12.18 10.41 5.37
CA SER A 27 12.62 9.81 4.12
C SER A 27 12.85 8.30 4.23
N SER A 28 12.41 7.68 5.30
CA SER A 28 12.56 6.24 5.53
C SER A 28 11.23 5.54 5.21
N GLY A 29 11.28 4.54 4.34
CA GLY A 29 10.13 3.67 4.11
C GLY A 29 9.80 2.88 5.39
N THR A 30 8.55 2.44 5.51
CA THR A 30 8.09 1.62 6.63
C THR A 30 8.26 0.15 6.29
N SER A 31 8.99 -0.59 7.12
CA SER A 31 9.10 -2.06 7.00
C SER A 31 7.76 -2.70 7.36
N THR A 32 7.29 -3.58 6.50
CA THR A 32 6.04 -4.34 6.71
C THR A 32 6.12 -5.71 6.05
N SER A 33 5.19 -6.59 6.40
CA SER A 33 5.04 -7.88 5.73
C SER A 33 4.24 -7.73 4.44
N THR A 34 4.54 -8.53 3.43
CA THR A 34 3.76 -8.58 2.18
C THR A 34 2.27 -8.84 2.40
N LYS A 35 1.91 -9.60 3.46
CA LYS A 35 0.50 -9.84 3.84
C LYS A 35 -0.25 -8.58 4.28
N ASP A 36 0.46 -7.56 4.75
CA ASP A 36 -0.10 -6.32 5.28
C ASP A 36 -0.11 -5.19 4.24
N LEU A 37 0.34 -5.47 3.02
CA LEU A 37 0.25 -4.53 1.90
C LEU A 37 -1.21 -4.25 1.54
N GLU A 38 -1.45 -3.02 1.10
CA GLU A 38 -2.76 -2.53 0.64
C GLU A 38 -2.66 -1.98 -0.79
N VAL A 39 -3.78 -1.91 -1.50
CA VAL A 39 -3.85 -1.31 -2.84
C VAL A 39 -3.35 0.13 -2.79
N GLY A 40 -2.44 0.49 -3.68
CA GLY A 40 -1.78 1.78 -3.74
C GLY A 40 -0.45 1.85 -2.97
N ASN A 41 -0.04 0.79 -2.27
CA ASN A 41 1.29 0.76 -1.67
C ASN A 41 2.37 0.59 -2.72
N CYS A 42 3.29 1.55 -2.76
CA CYS A 42 4.54 1.44 -3.50
C CYS A 42 5.63 0.91 -2.57
N TYR A 43 6.42 -0.07 -3.02
CA TYR A 43 7.38 -0.72 -2.13
C TYR A 43 8.63 -1.25 -2.85
N ASN A 44 9.65 -1.49 -2.06
CA ASN A 44 10.87 -2.18 -2.46
C ASN A 44 11.05 -3.47 -1.65
N THR A 45 11.62 -4.48 -2.27
CA THR A 45 12.04 -5.69 -1.55
C THR A 45 13.25 -5.39 -0.68
N VAL A 46 13.31 -6.00 0.49
CA VAL A 46 14.48 -5.87 1.36
C VAL A 46 15.56 -6.82 0.84
N SER A 47 16.69 -6.26 0.37
CA SER A 47 17.82 -7.08 -0.10
C SER A 47 18.40 -7.88 1.05
N LYS A 48 18.80 -9.13 0.76
CA LYS A 48 19.45 -10.03 1.75
C LYS A 48 20.85 -9.59 2.18
N GLU A 49 21.37 -8.51 1.61
CA GLU A 49 22.75 -8.04 1.84
C GLU A 49 23.00 -7.35 3.18
N SER A 50 21.97 -7.07 3.95
CA SER A 50 22.12 -6.50 5.30
C SER A 50 22.09 -7.61 6.36
N GLY A 51 23.14 -8.39 6.44
CA GLY A 51 23.49 -9.42 7.45
C GLY A 51 22.60 -9.56 8.69
N GLY A 52 21.40 -10.06 8.54
CA GLY A 52 20.45 -10.37 9.60
C GLY A 52 19.36 -11.29 9.06
N ASP A 53 18.84 -12.16 9.93
CA ASP A 53 17.69 -13.02 9.65
C ASP A 53 16.43 -12.16 9.46
N LYS A 54 16.27 -11.55 8.26
CA LYS A 54 15.03 -10.87 7.92
C LYS A 54 13.99 -11.89 7.49
N PRO A 55 12.76 -11.80 8.01
CA PRO A 55 11.69 -12.73 7.64
C PRO A 55 11.45 -12.71 6.12
N VAL A 56 11.21 -13.87 5.54
CA VAL A 56 10.78 -14.00 4.15
C VAL A 56 9.45 -13.24 4.01
N GLY A 57 9.35 -12.35 3.01
CA GLY A 57 8.15 -11.55 2.78
C GLY A 57 8.13 -10.17 3.46
N GLU A 58 9.25 -9.72 4.00
CA GLU A 58 9.39 -8.32 4.45
C GLU A 58 9.72 -7.39 3.30
N VAL A 59 9.06 -6.23 3.27
CA VAL A 59 9.22 -5.19 2.25
C VAL A 59 9.30 -3.82 2.89
N THR A 60 9.80 -2.84 2.16
CA THR A 60 9.82 -1.43 2.59
C THR A 60 8.79 -0.64 1.78
N VAL A 61 7.70 -0.23 2.41
CA VAL A 61 6.69 0.64 1.81
C VAL A 61 7.20 2.07 1.81
N VAL A 62 7.07 2.73 0.66
CA VAL A 62 7.50 4.12 0.44
C VAL A 62 6.37 4.92 -0.21
N ASP A 63 6.46 6.24 -0.14
CA ASP A 63 5.61 7.11 -0.95
C ASP A 63 5.89 6.88 -2.43
N CYS A 64 4.83 6.73 -3.26
CA CYS A 64 4.98 6.48 -4.70
C CYS A 64 5.71 7.59 -5.46
N ALA A 65 5.79 8.81 -4.91
CA ALA A 65 6.62 9.87 -5.46
C ALA A 65 8.13 9.61 -5.28
N LYS A 66 8.50 8.68 -4.40
CA LYS A 66 9.88 8.22 -4.20
C LYS A 66 10.20 7.05 -5.10
N THR A 67 11.47 6.72 -5.20
CA THR A 67 11.97 5.58 -5.98
C THR A 67 11.50 4.26 -5.38
N HIS A 68 10.83 3.45 -6.20
CA HIS A 68 10.32 2.13 -5.83
C HIS A 68 10.30 1.20 -7.04
N THR A 69 10.18 -0.10 -6.78
CA THR A 69 10.15 -1.14 -7.83
C THR A 69 8.74 -1.67 -8.08
N TYR A 70 7.93 -1.79 -7.03
CA TYR A 70 6.63 -2.45 -7.09
C TYR A 70 5.51 -1.55 -6.58
N GLU A 71 4.30 -1.75 -7.12
CA GLU A 71 3.07 -1.14 -6.62
C GLU A 71 1.95 -2.18 -6.58
N VAL A 72 1.18 -2.19 -5.50
CA VAL A 72 -0.03 -3.03 -5.38
C VAL A 72 -1.19 -2.33 -6.08
N VAL A 73 -1.77 -2.97 -7.09
CA VAL A 73 -2.81 -2.37 -7.94
C VAL A 73 -4.21 -2.94 -7.73
N ALA A 74 -4.30 -4.17 -7.24
CA ALA A 74 -5.57 -4.82 -6.93
C ALA A 74 -5.37 -5.89 -5.85
N GLN A 75 -6.43 -6.24 -5.12
CA GLN A 75 -6.41 -7.31 -4.13
C GLN A 75 -7.73 -8.07 -4.12
N THR A 76 -7.64 -9.38 -3.89
CA THR A 76 -8.77 -10.24 -3.58
C THR A 76 -8.42 -11.17 -2.41
N THR A 77 -9.43 -11.86 -1.88
CA THR A 77 -9.25 -12.78 -0.76
C THR A 77 -9.89 -14.12 -1.08
N PHE A 78 -9.30 -15.19 -0.58
CA PHE A 78 -9.99 -16.48 -0.52
C PHE A 78 -11.20 -16.39 0.39
N GLY A 79 -12.33 -17.01 -0.02
CA GLY A 79 -13.54 -17.03 0.78
C GLY A 79 -13.37 -17.74 2.12
N GLU A 80 -14.24 -17.45 3.06
CA GLU A 80 -14.22 -18.04 4.41
C GLU A 80 -14.49 -19.56 4.42
N ASP A 81 -15.07 -20.10 3.37
CA ASP A 81 -15.31 -21.52 3.14
C ASP A 81 -14.00 -22.28 2.82
N VAL A 82 -12.97 -21.61 2.35
CA VAL A 82 -11.66 -22.19 2.06
C VAL A 82 -10.86 -22.38 3.34
N LYS A 83 -10.90 -23.59 3.91
CA LYS A 83 -10.30 -23.88 5.23
C LYS A 83 -8.80 -24.15 5.18
N GLY A 84 -8.30 -24.76 4.10
CA GLY A 84 -6.89 -25.07 3.90
C GLY A 84 -6.25 -24.19 2.85
N LEU A 85 -4.92 -24.05 2.89
CA LEU A 85 -4.18 -23.40 1.81
C LEU A 85 -4.48 -24.15 0.49
N PRO A 86 -5.02 -23.48 -0.55
CA PRO A 86 -5.24 -24.12 -1.84
C PRO A 86 -3.93 -24.62 -2.43
N ASN A 87 -4.03 -25.59 -3.34
CA ASN A 87 -2.86 -26.06 -4.07
C ASN A 87 -2.31 -24.95 -5.01
N GLU A 88 -1.07 -25.13 -5.42
CA GLU A 88 -0.32 -24.15 -6.20
C GLU A 88 -1.01 -23.79 -7.53
N ASP A 89 -1.59 -24.79 -8.22
CA ASP A 89 -2.30 -24.57 -9.49
C ASP A 89 -3.56 -23.70 -9.30
N SER A 90 -4.29 -23.92 -8.22
CA SER A 90 -5.47 -23.12 -7.88
C SER A 90 -5.08 -21.67 -7.52
N ILE A 91 -4.02 -21.49 -6.74
CA ILE A 91 -3.48 -20.16 -6.40
C ILE A 91 -3.03 -19.45 -7.67
N LYS A 92 -2.30 -20.13 -8.54
CA LYS A 92 -1.81 -19.61 -9.81
C LYS A 92 -2.97 -19.19 -10.73
N SER A 93 -3.94 -20.07 -10.93
CA SER A 93 -5.09 -19.79 -11.80
C SER A 93 -5.90 -18.57 -11.30
N LEU A 94 -6.13 -18.48 -9.98
CA LEU A 94 -6.81 -17.34 -9.38
C LEU A 94 -5.98 -16.06 -9.51
N GLY A 95 -4.69 -16.12 -9.17
CA GLY A 95 -3.79 -14.97 -9.22
C GLY A 95 -3.65 -14.40 -10.62
N GLU A 96 -3.35 -15.25 -11.61
CA GLU A 96 -3.21 -14.83 -13.00
C GLU A 96 -4.53 -14.29 -13.58
N GLY A 97 -5.65 -14.96 -13.32
CA GLY A 97 -6.97 -14.54 -13.82
C GLY A 97 -7.43 -13.23 -13.19
N PHE A 98 -7.32 -13.10 -11.88
CA PHE A 98 -7.73 -11.90 -11.16
C PHE A 98 -6.85 -10.69 -11.51
N CYS A 99 -5.53 -10.85 -11.55
CA CYS A 99 -4.61 -9.75 -11.78
C CYS A 99 -4.62 -9.20 -13.22
N GLN A 100 -5.29 -9.89 -14.14
CA GLN A 100 -5.52 -9.41 -15.50
C GLN A 100 -6.96 -8.90 -15.72
N GLY A 101 -7.76 -8.85 -14.66
CA GLY A 101 -9.18 -8.53 -14.68
C GLY A 101 -9.51 -7.03 -14.65
N GLU A 102 -10.77 -6.76 -14.29
CA GLU A 102 -11.35 -5.42 -14.30
C GLU A 102 -10.72 -4.50 -13.25
N ASP A 103 -10.35 -5.03 -12.08
CA ASP A 103 -9.75 -4.23 -11.00
C ASP A 103 -8.39 -3.66 -11.41
N PHE A 104 -7.57 -4.43 -12.13
CA PHE A 104 -6.35 -3.93 -12.73
C PHE A 104 -6.65 -2.80 -13.74
N THR A 105 -7.60 -3.04 -14.63
CA THR A 105 -8.01 -2.06 -15.66
C THR A 105 -8.54 -0.77 -15.02
N ALA A 106 -9.35 -0.89 -13.98
CA ALA A 106 -9.89 0.26 -13.23
C ALA A 106 -8.78 1.07 -12.55
N TYR A 107 -7.76 0.38 -12.01
CA TYR A 107 -6.66 1.05 -11.32
C TYR A 107 -5.69 1.71 -12.29
N VAL A 108 -5.16 0.98 -13.26
CA VAL A 108 -4.12 1.45 -14.19
C VAL A 108 -4.68 2.32 -15.31
N GLY A 109 -5.93 2.08 -15.73
CA GLY A 109 -6.61 2.82 -16.80
C GLY A 109 -6.37 2.25 -18.20
N VAL A 110 -5.86 1.02 -18.29
CA VAL A 110 -5.69 0.25 -19.53
C VAL A 110 -5.81 -1.25 -19.22
N GLU A 111 -6.30 -2.03 -20.16
CA GLU A 111 -6.39 -3.50 -20.03
C GLU A 111 -5.00 -4.12 -19.82
N ALA A 112 -4.92 -5.17 -19.01
CA ALA A 112 -3.66 -5.85 -18.69
C ALA A 112 -2.85 -6.28 -19.93
N GLY A 113 -3.52 -6.83 -20.95
CA GLY A 113 -2.89 -7.27 -22.21
C GLY A 113 -2.34 -6.12 -23.09
N LYS A 114 -2.69 -4.87 -22.77
CA LYS A 114 -2.19 -3.67 -23.45
C LYS A 114 -1.23 -2.85 -22.58
N SER A 115 -1.04 -3.27 -21.33
CA SER A 115 -0.18 -2.60 -20.38
C SER A 115 1.29 -2.85 -20.67
N SER A 116 2.14 -1.86 -20.41
CA SER A 116 3.60 -2.00 -20.45
C SER A 116 4.18 -2.50 -19.11
N TYR A 117 3.35 -2.63 -18.08
CA TYR A 117 3.79 -3.17 -16.79
C TYR A 117 3.97 -4.69 -16.85
N GLN A 118 4.94 -5.19 -16.10
CA GLN A 118 4.98 -6.59 -15.70
C GLN A 118 3.99 -6.77 -14.55
N ILE A 119 3.12 -7.77 -14.68
CA ILE A 119 2.07 -8.07 -13.71
C ILE A 119 2.45 -9.36 -13.01
N GLU A 120 2.55 -9.31 -11.70
CA GLU A 120 2.84 -10.45 -10.83
C GLU A 120 1.77 -10.50 -9.73
N TYR A 121 1.71 -11.58 -8.96
CA TYR A 121 0.87 -11.65 -7.79
C TYR A 121 1.65 -12.15 -6.56
N LEU A 122 1.26 -11.65 -5.39
CA LEU A 122 1.67 -12.18 -4.11
C LEU A 122 0.52 -13.03 -3.57
N SER A 123 0.85 -14.19 -3.02
CA SER A 123 -0.11 -15.13 -2.44
C SER A 123 0.32 -15.58 -1.06
N PRO A 124 -0.59 -16.11 -0.25
CA PRO A 124 -0.23 -16.68 1.04
C PRO A 124 0.75 -17.84 0.91
N SER A 125 1.73 -17.90 1.80
CA SER A 125 2.52 -19.10 2.08
C SER A 125 1.83 -19.96 3.15
N ALA A 126 2.32 -21.18 3.38
CA ALA A 126 1.81 -22.02 4.47
C ALA A 126 1.91 -21.28 5.83
N ASP A 127 3.01 -20.57 6.06
CA ASP A 127 3.26 -19.85 7.31
C ASP A 127 2.33 -18.62 7.47
N THR A 128 2.10 -17.87 6.40
CA THR A 128 1.21 -16.69 6.46
C THR A 128 -0.26 -17.11 6.49
N TRP A 129 -0.63 -18.20 5.79
CA TRP A 129 -1.96 -18.79 5.85
C TRP A 129 -2.34 -19.22 7.26
N ALA A 130 -1.41 -19.88 7.97
CA ALA A 130 -1.61 -20.27 9.37
C ALA A 130 -1.83 -19.06 10.30
N LYS A 131 -1.35 -17.88 9.90
CA LYS A 131 -1.52 -16.58 10.59
C LYS A 131 -2.69 -15.75 10.06
N GLY A 132 -3.58 -16.37 9.27
CA GLY A 132 -4.81 -15.73 8.77
C GLY A 132 -4.68 -14.97 7.46
N ASP A 133 -3.53 -15.04 6.78
CA ASP A 133 -3.40 -14.44 5.44
C ASP A 133 -4.26 -15.20 4.43
N ARG A 134 -5.10 -14.46 3.73
CA ARG A 134 -6.04 -14.98 2.71
C ARG A 134 -5.97 -14.15 1.44
N LYS A 135 -5.03 -13.19 1.34
CA LYS A 135 -4.99 -12.24 0.23
C LYS A 135 -4.20 -12.75 -0.96
N ILE A 136 -4.71 -12.43 -2.14
CA ILE A 136 -3.92 -12.35 -3.36
C ILE A 136 -3.79 -10.89 -3.71
N SER A 137 -2.55 -10.40 -3.81
CA SER A 137 -2.25 -9.02 -4.14
C SER A 137 -1.61 -8.94 -5.51
N CYS A 138 -2.26 -8.24 -6.45
CA CYS A 138 -1.70 -7.96 -7.76
C CYS A 138 -0.68 -6.84 -7.66
N VAL A 139 0.51 -7.07 -8.15
CA VAL A 139 1.59 -6.10 -8.13
C VAL A 139 2.09 -5.84 -9.53
N VAL A 140 2.47 -4.60 -9.78
CA VAL A 140 3.08 -4.19 -11.04
C VAL A 140 4.50 -3.70 -10.82
N SER A 141 5.33 -3.91 -11.84
CA SER A 141 6.66 -3.35 -11.96
C SER A 141 6.94 -2.91 -13.39
N GLN A 142 7.92 -2.06 -13.60
CA GLN A 142 8.43 -1.77 -14.95
C GLN A 142 9.25 -2.94 -15.50
N GLY A 143 9.46 -2.96 -16.80
CA GLY A 143 10.30 -3.97 -17.45
C GLY A 143 11.66 -4.11 -16.76
N ASN A 144 12.12 -5.34 -16.58
CA ASN A 144 13.33 -5.70 -15.83
C ASN A 144 13.33 -5.25 -14.36
N LYS A 145 12.16 -5.03 -13.77
CA LYS A 145 12.00 -4.56 -12.38
C LYS A 145 12.80 -3.30 -12.09
N SER A 146 12.81 -2.39 -13.08
CA SER A 146 13.48 -1.10 -12.95
C SER A 146 12.78 -0.23 -11.92
N GLU A 147 13.57 0.52 -11.17
CA GLU A 147 13.06 1.50 -10.22
C GLU A 147 12.39 2.68 -10.94
N VAL A 148 11.26 3.11 -10.42
CA VAL A 148 10.46 4.21 -10.94
C VAL A 148 10.06 5.19 -9.85
N LYS A 149 9.52 6.33 -10.27
CA LYS A 149 8.81 7.30 -9.43
C LYS A 149 7.43 7.55 -10.00
N GLY A 150 6.47 7.76 -9.13
CA GLY A 150 5.06 7.97 -9.50
C GLY A 150 4.27 6.68 -9.49
N SER A 151 2.96 6.80 -9.28
CA SER A 151 2.05 5.67 -9.19
C SER A 151 1.62 5.16 -10.57
N ALA A 152 1.33 3.87 -10.65
CA ALA A 152 0.67 3.24 -11.78
C ALA A 152 -0.80 3.64 -11.91
N LYS A 153 -1.41 4.22 -10.86
CA LYS A 153 -2.82 4.63 -10.83
C LYS A 153 -3.13 5.64 -11.93
N GLY A 154 -4.02 5.26 -12.84
CA GLY A 154 -4.44 6.11 -13.96
C GLY A 154 -3.33 6.43 -14.96
N SER A 155 -2.21 5.72 -14.92
CA SER A 155 -1.05 5.97 -15.79
C SER A 155 -1.30 5.66 -17.26
N LYS A 156 -2.25 4.76 -17.54
CA LYS A 156 -2.60 4.26 -18.89
C LYS A 156 -1.41 3.65 -19.64
N LYS A 157 -0.46 3.07 -18.88
CA LYS A 157 0.74 2.41 -19.42
C LYS A 157 0.56 0.92 -19.53
#